data_d9740c743d12984211f53827696e6428
#
_entry.id   d9740c743d12984211f53827696e6428
#
_cell.length_a   1.000
_cell.length_b   1.000
_cell.length_c   1.000
_cell.angle_alpha   90.00
_cell.angle_beta   90.00
_cell.angle_gamma   90.00
#
_symmetry.space_group_name_H-M   'P 1'
#
loop_
_entity.id
_entity.type
_entity.pdbx_description
1 polymer ?
#
loop_
_entity_poly.entity_id
_entity_poly.type
_entity_poly.pdbx_seq_one_letter_code
_entity_poly.pdbx_strand_id
1 'polypeptide(L)'
;YAFQISNLINESRWAHETQPMLYLEPGAGLVANAVQMVTKVIKTEKSGNNYRVTVDANALQVKPTRHKFNMPLELVKSQQDAEYHSGCFTVYGPTCWEDDILLSDVSAEIPRKGDYLIINHVGAYTISLMPHFIMAAPAVISLEDNTFKILHPRQTLLHPTSHL
;
A
#
# COMPACT_ATOMS: atom_id res chain seq x y z
N TYR A 1 0.99 6.86 -21.33
CA TYR A 1 0.97 8.13 -20.61
C TYR A 1 1.45 9.27 -21.51
N ALA A 2 2.74 9.36 -21.86
CA ALA A 2 3.29 10.41 -22.74
C ALA A 2 2.56 10.47 -24.10
N PHE A 3 2.35 9.33 -24.73
CA PHE A 3 1.64 9.20 -26.00
C PHE A 3 0.20 9.77 -25.95
N GLN A 4 -0.56 9.47 -24.90
CA GLN A 4 -1.93 9.97 -24.73
C GLN A 4 -1.95 11.49 -24.56
N ILE A 5 -1.03 12.05 -23.78
CA ILE A 5 -0.92 13.50 -23.59
C ILE A 5 -0.52 14.18 -24.91
N SER A 6 0.47 13.63 -25.63
CA SER A 6 0.89 14.16 -26.92
C SER A 6 -0.24 14.18 -27.95
N ASN A 7 -1.07 13.13 -28.01
CA ASN A 7 -2.22 13.09 -28.90
C ASN A 7 -3.24 14.19 -28.57
N LEU A 8 -3.60 14.34 -27.28
CA LEU A 8 -4.53 15.39 -26.86
C LEU A 8 -4.01 16.80 -27.19
N ILE A 9 -2.71 17.05 -27.04
CA ILE A 9 -2.11 18.32 -27.40
C ILE A 9 -2.12 18.52 -28.92
N ASN A 10 -1.78 17.48 -29.69
CA ASN A 10 -1.76 17.55 -31.15
C ASN A 10 -3.14 17.73 -31.77
N GLU A 11 -4.22 17.31 -31.10
CA GLU A 11 -5.60 17.54 -31.53
C GLU A 11 -6.12 18.94 -31.14
N SER A 12 -5.40 19.67 -30.30
CA SER A 12 -5.82 20.98 -29.80
C SER A 12 -5.39 22.10 -30.73
N ARG A 13 -6.37 22.81 -31.31
CA ARG A 13 -6.13 24.00 -32.14
C ARG A 13 -5.34 25.08 -31.35
N TRP A 14 -5.69 25.31 -30.10
CA TRP A 14 -4.97 26.24 -29.23
C TRP A 14 -3.48 25.88 -29.10
N ALA A 15 -3.17 24.60 -28.92
CA ALA A 15 -1.79 24.16 -28.78
C ALA A 15 -0.97 24.33 -30.07
N HIS A 16 -1.61 24.17 -31.24
CA HIS A 16 -0.98 24.47 -32.52
C HIS A 16 -0.68 25.96 -32.71
N GLU A 17 -1.60 26.82 -32.29
CA GLU A 17 -1.47 28.27 -32.43
C GLU A 17 -0.46 28.86 -31.43
N THR A 18 -0.41 28.34 -30.21
CA THR A 18 0.40 28.90 -29.11
C THR A 18 1.70 28.17 -28.84
N GLN A 19 1.85 26.94 -29.34
CA GLN A 19 3.02 26.07 -29.09
C GLN A 19 3.47 26.06 -27.61
N PRO A 20 2.58 25.70 -26.66
CA PRO A 20 2.88 25.80 -25.25
C PRO A 20 3.99 24.80 -24.84
N MET A 21 4.84 25.19 -23.91
CA MET A 21 5.76 24.26 -23.28
C MET A 21 5.03 23.43 -22.23
N LEU A 22 5.10 22.10 -22.36
CA LEU A 22 4.49 21.17 -21.42
C LEU A 22 5.50 20.73 -20.37
N TYR A 23 5.18 20.98 -19.10
CA TYR A 23 5.89 20.42 -17.95
C TYR A 23 5.09 19.27 -17.37
N LEU A 24 5.71 18.12 -17.20
CA LEU A 24 5.11 16.94 -16.58
C LEU A 24 5.82 16.64 -15.27
N GLU A 25 5.07 16.50 -14.21
CA GLU A 25 5.56 16.06 -12.90
C GLU A 25 4.93 14.69 -12.53
N PRO A 26 5.34 13.61 -13.23
CA PRO A 26 4.76 12.31 -12.99
C PRO A 26 5.23 11.76 -11.63
N GLY A 27 4.27 11.45 -10.76
CA GLY A 27 4.50 10.82 -9.46
C GLY A 27 4.11 9.34 -9.47
N ALA A 28 2.94 9.03 -8.91
CA ALA A 28 2.42 7.67 -8.77
C ALA A 28 2.39 6.87 -10.08
N GLY A 29 2.13 7.52 -11.21
CA GLY A 29 2.10 6.86 -12.52
C GLY A 29 3.43 6.20 -12.94
N LEU A 30 4.57 6.61 -12.37
CA LEU A 30 5.87 6.02 -12.66
C LEU A 30 6.32 5.02 -11.59
N VAL A 31 6.08 5.31 -10.31
CA VAL A 31 6.75 4.59 -9.22
C VAL A 31 5.81 3.76 -8.34
N ALA A 32 4.48 3.88 -8.52
CA ALA A 32 3.54 3.13 -7.70
C ALA A 32 3.81 1.62 -7.74
N ASN A 33 4.02 1.06 -8.93
CA ASN A 33 4.22 -0.37 -9.14
C ASN A 33 5.59 -0.89 -8.67
N ALA A 34 6.53 0.01 -8.32
CA ALA A 34 7.87 -0.40 -7.93
C ALA A 34 7.93 -0.99 -6.52
N VAL A 35 6.91 -0.79 -5.69
CA VAL A 35 6.90 -1.25 -4.30
C VAL A 35 5.58 -1.92 -3.95
N GLN A 36 5.69 -2.99 -3.18
CA GLN A 36 4.59 -3.73 -2.57
C GLN A 36 4.75 -3.71 -1.05
N MET A 37 3.64 -3.66 -0.32
CA MET A 37 3.64 -3.88 1.12
C MET A 37 3.21 -5.30 1.42
N VAL A 38 4.06 -6.05 2.11
CA VAL A 38 3.72 -7.37 2.64
C VAL A 38 3.38 -7.21 4.12
N THR A 39 2.19 -7.63 4.51
CA THR A 39 1.72 -7.54 5.90
C THR A 39 1.07 -8.84 6.33
N LYS A 40 1.18 -9.18 7.62
CA LYS A 40 0.63 -10.40 8.19
C LYS A 40 -0.73 -10.15 8.84
N VAL A 41 -1.67 -11.04 8.60
CA VAL A 41 -2.97 -11.03 9.27
C VAL A 41 -2.81 -11.49 10.72
N ILE A 42 -3.10 -10.61 11.68
CA ILE A 42 -3.02 -10.91 13.11
C ILE A 42 -4.37 -11.34 13.69
N LYS A 43 -5.47 -10.88 13.08
CA LYS A 43 -6.83 -11.21 13.54
C LYS A 43 -7.84 -11.09 12.40
N THR A 44 -8.84 -11.99 12.42
CA THR A 44 -10.04 -11.90 11.56
C THR A 44 -11.27 -12.15 12.40
N GLU A 45 -12.23 -11.25 12.35
CA GLU A 45 -13.47 -11.29 13.13
C GLU A 45 -14.67 -11.00 12.25
N LYS A 46 -15.78 -11.69 12.50
CA LYS A 46 -17.05 -11.36 11.85
C LYS A 46 -17.66 -10.12 12.51
N SER A 47 -18.12 -9.17 11.70
CA SER A 47 -18.77 -7.93 12.14
C SER A 47 -20.03 -7.70 11.31
N GLY A 48 -21.16 -8.15 11.82
CA GLY A 48 -22.42 -8.17 11.06
C GLY A 48 -22.32 -9.05 9.82
N ASN A 49 -22.57 -8.48 8.65
CA ASN A 49 -22.45 -9.18 7.35
C ASN A 49 -21.04 -9.11 6.75
N ASN A 50 -20.14 -8.34 7.35
CA ASN A 50 -18.78 -8.15 6.88
C ASN A 50 -17.77 -8.80 7.83
N TYR A 51 -16.49 -8.78 7.43
CA TYR A 51 -15.38 -9.19 8.28
C TYR A 51 -14.43 -8.03 8.55
N ARG A 52 -13.91 -7.99 9.75
CA ARG A 52 -12.82 -7.12 10.16
C ARG A 52 -11.52 -7.91 10.14
N VAL A 53 -10.59 -7.51 9.28
CA VAL A 53 -9.26 -8.13 9.16
C VAL A 53 -8.24 -7.14 9.71
N THR A 54 -7.53 -7.50 10.78
CA THR A 54 -6.47 -6.67 11.36
C THR A 54 -5.12 -7.23 10.95
N VAL A 55 -4.23 -6.35 10.48
CA VAL A 55 -2.88 -6.69 10.02
C VAL A 55 -1.81 -6.01 10.86
N ASP A 56 -0.53 -6.39 10.68
CA ASP A 56 0.63 -5.84 11.38
C ASP A 56 1.25 -4.60 10.68
N ALA A 57 0.52 -3.97 9.77
CA ALA A 57 0.85 -2.69 9.17
C ALA A 57 -0.27 -1.68 9.43
N ASN A 58 0.03 -0.38 9.49
CA ASN A 58 -0.99 0.66 9.60
C ASN A 58 -1.24 1.37 8.26
N ALA A 59 -2.35 2.10 8.18
CA ALA A 59 -2.75 2.79 6.95
C ALA A 59 -1.72 3.82 6.48
N LEU A 60 -1.01 4.47 7.39
CA LEU A 60 0.01 5.46 7.04
C LEU A 60 1.29 4.83 6.45
N GLN A 61 1.54 3.55 6.73
CA GLN A 61 2.62 2.78 6.11
C GLN A 61 2.28 2.31 4.69
N VAL A 62 1.04 2.43 4.27
CA VAL A 62 0.55 1.98 2.96
C VAL A 62 0.10 3.16 2.09
N LYS A 63 -0.64 4.10 2.67
CA LYS A 63 -1.20 5.28 1.99
C LYS A 63 -1.08 6.55 2.84
N PRO A 64 0.14 7.07 3.03
CA PRO A 64 0.36 8.26 3.87
C PRO A 64 -0.37 9.50 3.36
N THR A 65 -0.70 9.57 2.07
CA THR A 65 -1.51 10.64 1.46
C THR A 65 -3.02 10.51 1.74
N ARG A 66 -3.45 9.45 2.47
CA ARG A 66 -4.83 9.24 2.94
C ARG A 66 -5.88 9.21 1.83
N HIS A 67 -5.51 8.78 0.62
CA HIS A 67 -6.50 8.58 -0.44
C HIS A 67 -7.48 7.45 -0.08
N LYS A 68 -8.70 7.52 -0.62
CA LYS A 68 -9.79 6.60 -0.26
C LYS A 68 -9.93 5.39 -1.18
N PHE A 69 -9.27 5.37 -2.34
CA PHE A 69 -9.33 4.22 -3.23
C PHE A 69 -8.52 3.04 -2.67
N ASN A 70 -9.02 1.85 -2.90
CA ASN A 70 -8.29 0.63 -2.57
C ASN A 70 -7.17 0.37 -3.58
N MET A 71 -6.05 -0.11 -3.08
CA MET A 71 -4.97 -0.63 -3.91
C MET A 71 -5.20 -2.11 -4.20
N PRO A 72 -4.64 -2.64 -5.30
CA PRO A 72 -4.74 -4.07 -5.61
C PRO A 72 -4.19 -4.91 -4.47
N LEU A 73 -4.91 -5.99 -4.14
CA LEU A 73 -4.62 -6.88 -3.04
C LEU A 73 -4.41 -8.30 -3.54
N GLU A 74 -3.42 -8.99 -2.99
CA GLU A 74 -3.21 -10.42 -3.16
C GLU A 74 -3.21 -11.10 -1.80
N LEU A 75 -3.85 -12.26 -1.72
CA LEU A 75 -3.88 -13.10 -0.51
C LEU A 75 -2.86 -14.24 -0.67
N VAL A 76 -1.92 -14.32 0.25
CA VAL A 76 -0.99 -15.45 0.39
C VAL A 76 -1.42 -16.28 1.59
N LYS A 77 -1.97 -17.45 1.30
CA LYS A 77 -2.51 -18.36 2.30
C LYS A 77 -1.39 -19.06 3.08
N SER A 78 -1.46 -19.01 4.40
CA SER A 78 -0.52 -19.72 5.28
C SER A 78 -0.78 -21.23 5.35
N GLN A 79 -2.03 -21.63 5.05
CA GLN A 79 -2.48 -23.03 5.02
C GLN A 79 -3.14 -23.29 3.66
N GLN A 80 -2.42 -23.98 2.76
CA GLN A 80 -2.89 -24.20 1.39
C GLN A 80 -4.10 -25.13 1.31
N ASP A 81 -4.23 -26.10 2.23
CA ASP A 81 -5.32 -27.07 2.25
C ASP A 81 -6.56 -26.59 3.03
N ALA A 82 -6.54 -25.38 3.58
CA ALA A 82 -7.66 -24.84 4.33
C ALA A 82 -8.73 -24.30 3.37
N GLU A 83 -10.00 -24.58 3.70
CA GLU A 83 -11.15 -24.08 2.96
C GLU A 83 -11.37 -22.59 3.27
N TYR A 84 -11.33 -21.73 2.27
CA TYR A 84 -11.57 -20.30 2.37
C TYR A 84 -12.95 -19.95 1.83
N HIS A 85 -13.63 -19.04 2.49
CA HIS A 85 -14.95 -18.56 2.08
C HIS A 85 -14.82 -17.15 1.52
N SER A 86 -15.52 -16.86 0.43
CA SER A 86 -15.64 -15.52 -0.12
C SER A 86 -16.59 -14.67 0.69
N GLY A 87 -16.30 -13.38 0.81
CA GLY A 87 -17.12 -12.43 1.54
C GLY A 87 -16.59 -11.01 1.41
N CYS A 88 -17.24 -10.08 2.10
CA CYS A 88 -16.80 -8.70 2.17
C CYS A 88 -16.03 -8.46 3.47
N PHE A 89 -14.89 -7.77 3.39
CA PHE A 89 -14.07 -7.43 4.55
C PHE A 89 -13.39 -6.07 4.39
N THR A 90 -13.06 -5.48 5.54
CA THR A 90 -12.25 -4.26 5.64
C THR A 90 -10.96 -4.58 6.38
N VAL A 91 -9.82 -4.08 5.86
CA VAL A 91 -8.48 -4.28 6.43
C VAL A 91 -8.10 -3.09 7.29
N TYR A 92 -7.83 -3.37 8.55
CA TYR A 92 -7.46 -2.40 9.58
C TYR A 92 -6.02 -2.59 10.03
N GLY A 93 -5.35 -1.50 10.37
CA GLY A 93 -4.12 -1.55 11.14
C GLY A 93 -4.38 -1.82 12.63
N PRO A 94 -3.28 -1.99 13.42
CA PRO A 94 -3.36 -2.33 14.83
C PRO A 94 -3.35 -1.10 15.75
N THR A 95 -3.41 0.12 15.21
CA THR A 95 -3.30 1.34 16.00
C THR A 95 -4.63 1.77 16.61
N CYS A 96 -4.60 2.69 17.55
CA CYS A 96 -5.78 3.29 18.17
C CYS A 96 -6.42 4.42 17.34
N TRP A 97 -5.90 4.68 16.15
CA TRP A 97 -6.43 5.70 15.26
C TRP A 97 -7.69 5.17 14.53
N GLU A 98 -8.77 5.93 14.55
CA GLU A 98 -10.06 5.51 13.97
C GLU A 98 -9.98 5.28 12.46
N ASP A 99 -9.18 6.08 11.74
CA ASP A 99 -8.97 5.97 10.29
C ASP A 99 -7.83 4.99 9.92
N ASP A 100 -7.41 4.12 10.82
CA ASP A 100 -6.39 3.12 10.52
C ASP A 100 -6.94 2.00 9.64
N ILE A 101 -7.45 2.41 8.47
CA ILE A 101 -8.08 1.56 7.46
C ILE A 101 -7.19 1.51 6.23
N LEU A 102 -6.61 0.33 5.95
CA LEU A 102 -5.77 0.11 4.79
C LEU A 102 -6.60 -0.06 3.52
N LEU A 103 -7.62 -0.91 3.58
CA LEU A 103 -8.52 -1.22 2.46
C LEU A 103 -9.95 -1.34 3.00
N SER A 104 -10.95 -0.82 2.27
CA SER A 104 -12.35 -0.84 2.66
C SER A 104 -13.17 -1.71 1.71
N ASP A 105 -14.14 -2.45 2.26
CA ASP A 105 -15.17 -3.18 1.51
C ASP A 105 -14.61 -4.04 0.37
N VAL A 106 -13.57 -4.81 0.68
CA VAL A 106 -12.95 -5.75 -0.26
C VAL A 106 -13.82 -7.00 -0.40
N SER A 107 -14.20 -7.35 -1.61
CA SER A 107 -14.96 -8.58 -1.92
C SER A 107 -14.02 -9.62 -2.49
N ALA A 108 -13.61 -10.59 -1.66
CA ALA A 108 -12.67 -11.65 -2.03
C ALA A 108 -12.76 -12.82 -1.02
N GLU A 109 -11.84 -13.79 -1.12
CA GLU A 109 -11.64 -14.77 -0.06
C GLU A 109 -11.21 -14.10 1.23
N ILE A 110 -11.89 -14.44 2.35
CA ILE A 110 -11.64 -13.81 3.65
C ILE A 110 -10.32 -14.30 4.22
N PRO A 111 -9.33 -13.40 4.44
CA PRO A 111 -8.05 -13.77 5.02
C PRO A 111 -8.20 -14.32 6.44
N ARG A 112 -7.35 -15.29 6.80
CA ARG A 112 -7.31 -15.90 8.13
C ARG A 112 -6.10 -15.40 8.91
N LYS A 113 -6.17 -15.49 10.22
CA LYS A 113 -5.00 -15.24 11.09
C LYS A 113 -3.82 -16.09 10.64
N GLY A 114 -2.69 -15.43 10.40
CA GLY A 114 -1.44 -16.06 9.95
C GLY A 114 -1.18 -15.91 8.45
N ASP A 115 -2.21 -15.62 7.65
CA ASP A 115 -2.05 -15.31 6.22
C ASP A 115 -1.27 -14.01 6.01
N TYR A 116 -0.83 -13.81 4.78
CA TYR A 116 -0.20 -12.55 4.38
C TYR A 116 -1.04 -11.86 3.31
N LEU A 117 -1.06 -10.54 3.38
CA LEU A 117 -1.63 -9.68 2.35
C LEU A 117 -0.50 -8.95 1.66
N ILE A 118 -0.51 -8.99 0.32
CA ILE A 118 0.39 -8.18 -0.51
C ILE A 118 -0.45 -7.05 -1.07
N ILE A 119 -0.16 -5.83 -0.64
CA ILE A 119 -0.81 -4.61 -1.13
C ILE A 119 0.12 -4.01 -2.18
N ASN A 120 -0.36 -3.99 -3.42
CA ASN A 120 0.40 -3.52 -4.57
C ASN A 120 0.30 -1.99 -4.72
N HIS A 121 1.14 -1.41 -5.57
CA HIS A 121 1.12 0.00 -5.97
C HIS A 121 1.37 0.99 -4.82
N VAL A 122 2.24 0.64 -3.89
CA VAL A 122 2.60 1.48 -2.74
C VAL A 122 3.90 2.27 -2.91
N GLY A 123 4.47 2.33 -4.11
CA GLY A 123 5.78 2.98 -4.35
C GLY A 123 5.75 4.51 -4.31
N ALA A 124 4.59 5.13 -4.54
CA ALA A 124 4.49 6.58 -4.55
C ALA A 124 4.22 7.13 -3.13
N TYR A 125 5.07 8.05 -2.69
CA TYR A 125 4.97 8.77 -1.41
C TYR A 125 5.11 7.91 -0.15
N THR A 126 4.98 6.60 -0.22
CA THR A 126 4.91 5.72 0.96
C THR A 126 6.18 5.81 1.80
N ILE A 127 7.35 5.55 1.20
CA ILE A 127 8.62 5.57 1.92
C ILE A 127 8.98 6.99 2.38
N SER A 128 8.73 8.00 1.54
CA SER A 128 9.14 9.39 1.78
C SER A 128 8.25 10.15 2.76
N LEU A 129 6.95 9.81 2.84
CA LEU A 129 5.97 10.51 3.69
C LEU A 129 5.46 9.69 4.86
N MET A 130 5.93 8.44 5.03
CA MET A 130 5.51 7.57 6.12
C MET A 130 5.85 8.19 7.49
N PRO A 131 4.87 8.55 8.31
CA PRO A 131 5.13 9.03 9.65
C PRO A 131 5.41 7.88 10.61
N HIS A 132 6.24 8.12 11.62
CA HIS A 132 6.51 7.19 12.71
C HIS A 132 5.43 7.30 13.79
N PHE A 133 4.19 6.91 13.46
CA PHE A 133 3.08 6.93 14.41
C PHE A 133 2.87 5.53 15.00
N ILE A 134 3.21 5.35 16.28
CA ILE A 134 3.08 4.12 17.08
C ILE A 134 3.94 2.97 16.56
N MET A 135 4.09 2.83 15.25
CA MET A 135 4.83 1.74 14.61
C MET A 135 6.13 2.24 13.99
N ALA A 136 7.18 1.46 14.12
CA ALA A 136 8.44 1.69 13.40
C ALA A 136 8.27 1.42 11.90
N ALA A 137 9.07 2.10 11.06
CA ALA A 137 9.07 1.82 9.64
C ALA A 137 9.48 0.36 9.37
N PRO A 138 8.79 -0.32 8.45
CA PRO A 138 9.14 -1.69 8.07
C PRO A 138 10.49 -1.73 7.36
N ALA A 139 11.08 -2.92 7.24
CA ALA A 139 12.23 -3.11 6.38
C ALA A 139 11.83 -2.90 4.91
N VAL A 140 12.74 -2.33 4.14
CA VAL A 140 12.63 -2.27 2.67
C VAL A 140 13.65 -3.24 2.09
N ILE A 141 13.16 -4.18 1.31
CA ILE A 141 13.98 -5.21 0.66
C ILE A 141 13.78 -5.15 -0.86
N SER A 142 14.80 -5.46 -1.62
CA SER A 142 14.69 -5.78 -3.05
C SER A 142 14.80 -7.28 -3.26
N LEU A 143 14.17 -7.76 -4.32
CA LEU A 143 14.31 -9.12 -4.81
C LEU A 143 14.97 -9.06 -6.19
N GLU A 144 16.22 -9.51 -6.27
CA GLU A 144 17.01 -9.55 -7.50
C GLU A 144 17.53 -10.98 -7.67
N ASP A 145 17.29 -11.59 -8.82
CA ASP A 145 17.75 -12.96 -9.14
C ASP A 145 17.46 -13.99 -8.03
N ASN A 146 16.25 -13.99 -7.48
CA ASN A 146 15.83 -14.79 -6.33
C ASN A 146 16.63 -14.56 -5.03
N THR A 147 17.37 -13.47 -4.95
CA THR A 147 18.12 -13.10 -3.76
C THR A 147 17.52 -11.85 -3.12
N PHE A 148 17.26 -11.91 -1.81
CA PHE A 148 16.79 -10.77 -1.05
C PHE A 148 17.97 -9.89 -0.62
N LYS A 149 17.85 -8.58 -0.88
CA LYS A 149 18.78 -7.56 -0.40
C LYS A 149 18.05 -6.57 0.48
N ILE A 150 18.53 -6.33 1.68
CA ILE A 150 18.00 -5.30 2.56
C ILE A 150 18.48 -3.93 2.07
N LEU A 151 17.58 -3.09 1.61
CA LEU A 151 17.85 -1.70 1.23
C LEU A 151 17.82 -0.79 2.46
N HIS A 152 16.78 -0.95 3.30
CA HIS A 152 16.66 -0.29 4.60
C HIS A 152 16.26 -1.31 5.65
N PRO A 153 17.01 -1.44 6.76
CA PRO A 153 16.60 -2.31 7.85
C PRO A 153 15.33 -1.79 8.51
N ARG A 154 14.57 -2.68 9.16
CA ARG A 154 13.46 -2.28 9.99
C ARG A 154 13.95 -1.30 11.06
N GLN A 155 13.27 -0.19 11.21
CA GLN A 155 13.59 0.75 12.28
C GLN A 155 13.23 0.15 13.63
N THR A 156 14.08 0.41 14.61
CA THR A 156 13.75 0.20 16.03
C THR A 156 13.18 1.52 16.56
N LEU A 157 12.15 1.43 17.40
CA LEU A 157 11.72 2.57 18.18
C LEU A 157 12.89 2.95 19.09
N LEU A 158 13.62 4.01 18.71
CA LEU A 158 14.75 4.49 19.50
C LEU A 158 14.21 4.90 20.87
N HIS A 159 14.80 4.37 21.92
CA HIS A 159 14.64 4.96 23.25
C HIS A 159 15.05 6.45 23.17
N PRO A 160 14.28 7.39 23.73
CA PRO A 160 14.61 8.82 23.69
C PRO A 160 15.95 9.20 24.32
N THR A 161 16.66 8.25 24.93
CA THR A 161 17.88 8.48 25.71
C THR A 161 19.18 8.28 24.92
N SER A 162 19.17 8.05 23.62
CA SER A 162 20.42 7.79 22.87
C SER A 162 21.01 9.03 22.17
N HIS A 163 20.44 10.22 22.36
CA HIS A 163 20.98 11.49 21.84
C HIS A 163 20.75 12.64 22.83
N LEU A 164 21.35 12.54 24.03
CA LEU A 164 21.66 13.69 24.86
C LEU A 164 23.18 13.72 25.10
#